data_02081771291b2bde1a0bc41c821a5443
#
_entry.id   02081771291b2bde1a0bc41c821a5443
#
_cell.length_a   1.000
_cell.length_b   1.000
_cell.length_c   1.000
_cell.angle_alpha   90.00
_cell.angle_beta   90.00
_cell.angle_gamma   90.00
#
_symmetry.space_group_name_H-M   'P 1'
#
loop_
_entity.id
_entity.type
_entity.pdbx_description
1 polymer ?
#
loop_
_entity_poly.entity_id
_entity_poly.type
_entity_poly.pdbx_seq_one_letter_code
_entity_poly.pdbx_strand_id
1 'polypeptide(L)'
;MSLLVVGTVAFDAIETPFGKTDKIVGGAATYIGIAASYFTPKVNLVSVIGSDFPFETLDMMKQRGINTEGLQIKQGEKSFFWSGKYHNDMNTRDTLATELNVLEKFDPVLPEGYEDSEFIMLGNLPSQESYSGIQ
;
A
#
# COMPACT_ATOMS: atom_id res chain seq x y z
N MET A 1 -15.83 -5.49 -14.20
CA MET A 1 -14.60 -6.13 -13.69
C MET A 1 -14.26 -5.56 -12.33
N SER A 2 -13.90 -6.41 -11.39
CA SER A 2 -13.48 -5.99 -10.05
C SER A 2 -12.12 -6.60 -9.71
N LEU A 3 -11.29 -5.85 -9.00
CA LEU A 3 -9.94 -6.26 -8.62
C LEU A 3 -9.76 -6.11 -7.11
N LEU A 4 -9.40 -7.19 -6.45
CA LEU A 4 -8.94 -7.17 -5.06
C LEU A 4 -7.43 -6.92 -5.04
N VAL A 5 -6.99 -5.90 -4.34
CA VAL A 5 -5.58 -5.55 -4.18
C VAL A 5 -5.19 -5.71 -2.71
N VAL A 6 -4.20 -6.53 -2.45
CA VAL A 6 -3.61 -6.70 -1.11
C VAL A 6 -2.14 -6.32 -1.16
N GLY A 7 -1.70 -5.48 -0.27
CA GLY A 7 -0.32 -5.03 -0.24
C GLY A 7 -0.11 -3.85 0.68
N THR A 8 1.01 -3.16 0.50
CA THR A 8 1.39 -2.04 1.36
C THR A 8 0.81 -0.71 0.88
N VAL A 9 0.34 0.08 1.83
CA VAL A 9 0.10 1.52 1.70
C VAL A 9 1.06 2.18 2.69
N ALA A 10 1.94 3.04 2.22
CA ALA A 10 3.16 3.35 2.95
C ALA A 10 3.66 4.77 2.70
N PHE A 11 4.69 5.13 3.45
CA PHE A 11 5.54 6.28 3.13
C PHE A 11 6.89 5.80 2.61
N ASP A 12 7.40 6.48 1.61
CA ASP A 12 8.74 6.27 1.07
C ASP A 12 9.56 7.56 1.18
N ALA A 13 10.86 7.43 1.43
CA ALA A 13 11.82 8.51 1.29
C ALA A 13 12.92 8.04 0.35
N ILE A 14 13.11 8.75 -0.75
CA ILE A 14 13.96 8.30 -1.85
C ILE A 14 15.07 9.31 -2.08
N GLU A 15 16.32 8.82 -2.15
CA GLU A 15 17.48 9.59 -2.55
C GLU A 15 18.01 9.03 -3.89
N THR A 16 18.31 9.92 -4.81
CA THR A 16 18.89 9.58 -6.11
C THR A 16 20.07 10.51 -6.39
N PRO A 17 20.91 10.25 -7.43
CA PRO A 17 21.94 11.19 -7.84
C PRO A 17 21.40 12.58 -8.26
N PHE A 18 20.10 12.68 -8.54
CA PHE A 18 19.44 13.88 -9.03
C PHE A 18 18.69 14.66 -7.95
N GLY A 19 18.53 14.09 -6.76
CA GLY A 19 17.83 14.74 -5.67
C GLY A 19 17.29 13.75 -4.65
N LYS A 20 16.62 14.29 -3.64
CA LYS A 20 16.04 13.45 -2.60
C LYS A 20 14.68 13.97 -2.15
N THR A 21 13.81 13.07 -1.74
CA THR A 21 12.49 13.40 -1.19
C THR A 21 12.46 13.20 0.32
N ASP A 22 11.58 13.93 0.98
CA ASP A 22 11.11 13.56 2.30
C ASP A 22 10.07 12.44 2.19
N LYS A 23 9.35 12.14 3.26
CA LYS A 23 8.29 11.13 3.25
C LYS A 23 7.21 11.49 2.23
N ILE A 24 7.08 10.63 1.23
CA ILE A 24 6.02 10.72 0.23
C ILE A 24 5.15 9.46 0.30
N VAL A 25 3.92 9.56 -0.16
CA VAL A 25 3.02 8.40 -0.23
C VAL A 25 3.56 7.39 -1.24
N GLY A 26 3.63 6.14 -0.81
CA GLY A 26 4.10 5.03 -1.62
C GLY A 26 3.39 3.74 -1.24
N GLY A 27 4.08 2.63 -1.47
CA GLY A 27 3.57 1.30 -1.22
C GLY A 27 3.00 0.63 -2.45
N ALA A 28 3.19 -0.70 -2.54
CA ALA A 28 2.78 -1.47 -3.71
C ALA A 28 1.27 -1.38 -3.96
N ALA A 29 0.44 -1.53 -2.93
CA ALA A 29 -1.01 -1.48 -3.10
C ALA A 29 -1.52 -0.10 -3.51
N THR A 30 -0.86 0.97 -3.08
CA THR A 30 -1.18 2.34 -3.51
C THR A 30 -1.03 2.47 -5.02
N TYR A 31 0.11 2.08 -5.55
CA TYR A 31 0.39 2.17 -6.99
C TYR A 31 -0.48 1.23 -7.81
N ILE A 32 -0.64 -0.02 -7.35
CA ILE A 32 -1.50 -1.00 -8.04
C ILE A 32 -2.95 -0.49 -8.10
N GLY A 33 -3.47 -0.02 -6.97
CA GLY A 33 -4.85 0.48 -6.89
C GLY A 33 -5.11 1.67 -7.79
N ILE A 34 -4.22 2.66 -7.77
CA ILE A 34 -4.34 3.86 -8.61
C ILE A 34 -4.22 3.48 -10.08
N ALA A 35 -3.23 2.67 -10.46
CA ALA A 35 -3.06 2.22 -11.84
C ALA A 35 -4.29 1.46 -12.33
N ALA A 36 -4.80 0.52 -11.53
CA ALA A 36 -5.98 -0.26 -11.88
C ALA A 36 -7.24 0.60 -12.04
N SER A 37 -7.35 1.70 -11.29
CA SER A 37 -8.51 2.60 -11.35
C SER A 37 -8.72 3.24 -12.72
N TYR A 38 -7.69 3.27 -13.56
CA TYR A 38 -7.81 3.73 -14.95
C TYR A 38 -8.49 2.72 -15.88
N PHE A 39 -8.56 1.44 -15.46
CA PHE A 39 -9.02 0.34 -16.30
C PHE A 39 -10.27 -0.35 -15.75
N THR A 40 -10.54 -0.23 -14.47
CA THR A 40 -11.71 -0.81 -13.83
C THR A 40 -12.35 0.17 -12.85
N PRO A 41 -13.69 0.25 -12.82
CA PRO A 41 -14.39 1.15 -11.89
C PRO A 41 -14.42 0.63 -10.46
N LYS A 42 -14.01 -0.63 -10.21
CA LYS A 42 -14.14 -1.27 -8.89
C LYS A 42 -12.82 -1.90 -8.47
N VAL A 43 -12.12 -1.24 -7.55
CA VAL A 43 -10.90 -1.72 -6.93
C VAL A 43 -11.16 -1.87 -5.44
N ASN A 44 -10.95 -3.07 -4.90
CA ASN A 44 -11.15 -3.37 -3.48
C ASN A 44 -9.78 -3.48 -2.80
N LEU A 45 -9.47 -2.54 -1.90
CA LEU A 45 -8.16 -2.43 -1.26
C LEU A 45 -8.17 -3.10 0.11
N VAL A 46 -7.19 -3.98 0.35
CA VAL A 46 -6.88 -4.55 1.66
C VAL A 46 -5.47 -4.15 2.05
N SER A 47 -5.33 -3.38 3.10
CA SER A 47 -4.04 -2.92 3.61
C SER A 47 -4.19 -2.42 5.05
N VAL A 48 -3.14 -1.82 5.58
CA VAL A 48 -3.13 -1.21 6.91
C VAL A 48 -2.30 0.07 6.89
N ILE A 49 -2.79 1.09 7.58
CA ILE A 49 -2.10 2.36 7.81
C ILE A 49 -2.22 2.76 9.27
N GLY A 50 -1.33 3.66 9.69
CA GLY A 50 -1.47 4.37 10.95
C GLY A 50 -2.30 5.63 10.80
N SER A 51 -2.55 6.31 11.91
CA SER A 51 -3.27 7.59 11.92
C SER A 51 -2.46 8.76 11.37
N ASP A 52 -1.18 8.54 11.07
CA ASP A 52 -0.29 9.54 10.45
C ASP A 52 -0.48 9.68 8.93
N PHE A 53 -1.29 8.81 8.32
CA PHE A 53 -1.48 8.80 6.87
C PHE A 53 -2.43 9.94 6.44
N PRO A 54 -2.13 10.67 5.34
CA PRO A 54 -2.89 11.86 4.95
C PRO A 54 -4.29 11.52 4.44
N PHE A 55 -5.30 12.24 4.95
CA PHE A 55 -6.69 12.09 4.53
C PHE A 55 -6.91 12.41 3.06
N GLU A 56 -6.16 13.36 2.53
CA GLU A 56 -6.27 13.79 1.13
C GLU A 56 -5.99 12.63 0.18
N THR A 57 -5.04 11.76 0.53
CA THR A 57 -4.74 10.57 -0.26
C THR A 57 -5.89 9.56 -0.21
N LEU A 58 -6.49 9.35 0.96
CA LEU A 58 -7.64 8.46 1.10
C LEU A 58 -8.84 8.97 0.31
N ASP A 59 -9.11 10.26 0.34
CA ASP A 59 -10.19 10.87 -0.42
C ASP A 59 -9.96 10.73 -1.93
N MET A 60 -8.73 10.92 -2.36
CA MET A 60 -8.36 10.73 -3.77
C MET A 60 -8.60 9.29 -4.22
N MET A 61 -8.24 8.30 -3.40
CA MET A 61 -8.50 6.90 -3.68
C MET A 61 -10.00 6.62 -3.84
N LYS A 62 -10.81 7.11 -2.92
CA LYS A 62 -12.27 6.95 -2.96
C LYS A 62 -12.88 7.57 -4.21
N GLN A 63 -12.43 8.76 -4.60
CA GLN A 63 -12.88 9.45 -5.82
C GLN A 63 -12.55 8.67 -7.09
N ARG A 64 -11.50 7.85 -7.06
CA ARG A 64 -11.11 6.98 -8.17
C ARG A 64 -11.84 5.64 -8.20
N GLY A 65 -12.77 5.41 -7.28
CA GLY A 65 -13.50 4.14 -7.18
C GLY A 65 -12.76 3.05 -6.43
N ILE A 66 -11.72 3.41 -5.65
CA ILE A 66 -11.03 2.48 -4.78
C ILE A 66 -11.81 2.36 -3.47
N ASN A 67 -12.31 1.15 -3.19
CA ASN A 67 -13.01 0.87 -1.95
C ASN A 67 -11.99 0.67 -0.83
N THR A 68 -12.07 1.49 0.21
CA THR A 68 -11.14 1.48 1.35
C THR A 68 -11.70 0.82 2.60
N GLU A 69 -12.82 0.10 2.51
CA GLU A 69 -13.39 -0.63 3.67
C GLU A 69 -12.41 -1.65 4.24
N GLY A 70 -11.59 -2.26 3.38
CA GLY A 70 -10.55 -3.21 3.76
C GLY A 70 -9.24 -2.57 4.23
N LEU A 71 -9.15 -1.26 4.25
CA LEU A 71 -8.01 -0.53 4.77
C LEU A 71 -8.15 -0.32 6.27
N GLN A 72 -7.36 -1.05 7.05
CA GLN A 72 -7.36 -0.90 8.51
C GLN A 72 -6.61 0.37 8.89
N ILE A 73 -7.17 1.17 9.80
CA ILE A 73 -6.55 2.38 10.33
C ILE A 73 -6.28 2.16 11.81
N LYS A 74 -5.00 2.12 12.18
CA LYS A 74 -4.56 1.92 13.57
C LYS A 74 -4.30 3.27 14.23
N GLN A 75 -5.19 3.65 15.13
CA GLN A 75 -5.08 4.92 15.86
C GLN A 75 -3.84 4.94 16.76
N GLY A 76 -3.11 6.06 16.75
CA GLY A 76 -1.92 6.26 17.56
C GLY A 76 -0.68 5.51 17.05
N GLU A 77 -0.77 4.80 15.94
CA GLU A 77 0.35 4.06 15.35
C GLU A 77 0.80 4.71 14.05
N LYS A 78 1.98 4.33 13.58
CA LYS A 78 2.59 4.86 12.36
C LYS A 78 2.43 3.90 11.19
N SER A 79 2.25 4.45 10.02
CA SER A 79 2.24 3.70 8.76
C SER A 79 3.63 3.13 8.44
N PHE A 80 3.66 2.08 7.63
CA PHE A 80 4.90 1.50 7.12
C PHE A 80 5.75 2.56 6.42
N PHE A 81 7.06 2.53 6.68
CA PHE A 81 8.02 3.47 6.11
C PHE A 81 9.22 2.73 5.54
N TRP A 82 9.60 3.10 4.33
CA TRP A 82 10.82 2.64 3.68
C TRP A 82 11.63 3.82 3.17
N SER A 83 12.94 3.72 3.32
CA SER A 83 13.87 4.70 2.75
C SER A 83 14.97 4.00 1.98
N GLY A 84 15.27 4.51 0.79
CA GLY A 84 16.29 3.93 -0.07
C GLY A 84 17.06 4.96 -0.87
N LYS A 85 18.27 4.55 -1.28
CA LYS A 85 19.16 5.35 -2.11
C LYS A 85 19.42 4.62 -3.43
N TYR A 86 19.06 5.27 -4.53
CA TYR A 86 19.32 4.77 -5.87
C TYR A 86 20.70 5.18 -6.36
N HIS A 87 21.36 4.27 -7.07
CA HIS A 87 22.64 4.51 -7.70
C HIS A 87 22.46 5.24 -9.05
N ASN A 88 23.59 5.55 -9.72
CA ASN A 88 23.58 6.31 -10.98
C ASN A 88 22.78 5.63 -12.10
N ASP A 89 22.68 4.31 -12.08
CA ASP A 89 21.92 3.54 -13.06
C ASP A 89 20.38 3.63 -12.83
N MET A 90 19.95 4.22 -11.72
CA MET A 90 18.54 4.34 -11.31
C MET A 90 17.81 3.00 -11.16
N ASN A 91 18.56 1.90 -11.12
CA ASN A 91 18.04 0.54 -11.02
C ASN A 91 18.54 -0.17 -9.76
N THR A 92 19.83 -0.01 -9.45
CA THR A 92 20.42 -0.52 -8.21
C THR A 92 20.11 0.42 -7.06
N ARG A 93 19.68 -0.13 -5.92
CA ARG A 93 19.36 0.67 -4.73
C ARG A 93 19.85 0.00 -3.46
N ASP A 94 20.16 0.82 -2.48
CA ASP A 94 20.45 0.42 -1.11
C ASP A 94 19.29 0.82 -0.21
N THR A 95 18.83 -0.10 0.63
CA THR A 95 17.84 0.22 1.66
C THR A 95 18.53 0.92 2.81
N LEU A 96 18.09 2.13 3.13
CA LEU A 96 18.63 2.91 4.25
C LEU A 96 17.88 2.64 5.54
N ALA A 97 16.55 2.49 5.45
CA ALA A 97 15.69 2.22 6.61
C ALA A 97 14.44 1.46 6.19
N THR A 98 13.98 0.58 7.07
CA THR A 98 12.69 -0.09 6.94
C THR A 98 12.04 -0.09 8.33
N GLU A 99 10.93 0.61 8.47
CA GLU A 99 10.14 0.66 9.70
C GLU A 99 8.79 0.03 9.44
N LEU A 100 8.60 -1.20 9.92
CA LEU A 100 7.36 -1.96 9.66
C LEU A 100 6.15 -1.27 10.28
N ASN A 101 6.27 -0.78 11.51
CA ASN A 101 5.20 -0.09 12.23
C ASN A 101 3.91 -0.92 12.24
N VAL A 102 2.79 -0.40 11.73
CA VAL A 102 1.51 -1.13 11.68
C VAL A 102 1.58 -2.42 10.85
N LEU A 103 2.53 -2.51 9.94
CA LEU A 103 2.65 -3.69 9.05
C LEU A 103 3.17 -4.92 9.78
N GLU A 104 3.91 -4.75 10.89
CA GLU A 104 4.50 -5.86 11.66
C GLU A 104 3.45 -6.85 12.16
N LYS A 105 2.29 -6.35 12.55
CA LYS A 105 1.19 -7.15 13.10
C LYS A 105 -0.05 -7.15 12.20
N PHE A 106 0.15 -6.88 10.92
CA PHE A 106 -0.96 -6.81 9.98
C PHE A 106 -1.58 -8.19 9.78
N ASP A 107 -2.87 -8.28 10.03
CA ASP A 107 -3.71 -9.44 9.75
C ASP A 107 -4.77 -9.03 8.73
N PRO A 108 -4.60 -9.42 7.44
CA PRO A 108 -5.55 -9.06 6.41
C PRO A 108 -6.94 -9.62 6.68
N VAL A 109 -7.95 -8.78 6.58
CA VAL A 109 -9.35 -9.17 6.71
C VAL A 109 -10.10 -8.70 5.48
N LEU A 110 -10.85 -9.62 4.86
CA LEU A 110 -11.71 -9.29 3.73
C LEU A 110 -13.06 -8.80 4.23
N PRO A 111 -13.43 -7.53 3.96
CA PRO A 111 -14.79 -7.08 4.22
C PRO A 111 -15.81 -7.85 3.38
N GLU A 112 -17.06 -7.88 3.84
CA GLU A 112 -18.15 -8.46 3.07
C GLU A 112 -18.23 -7.83 1.67
N GLY A 113 -18.34 -8.67 0.67
CA GLY A 113 -18.39 -8.26 -0.74
C GLY A 113 -17.03 -8.23 -1.44
N TYR A 114 -15.90 -8.26 -0.71
CA TYR A 114 -14.58 -8.34 -1.32
C TYR A 114 -14.32 -9.72 -1.92
N GLU A 115 -14.90 -10.78 -1.35
CA GLU A 115 -14.80 -12.13 -1.89
C GLU A 115 -15.42 -12.31 -3.26
N ASP A 116 -16.28 -11.39 -3.69
CA ASP A 116 -16.89 -11.37 -5.02
C ASP A 116 -15.96 -10.76 -6.09
N SER A 117 -14.76 -10.36 -5.73
CA SER A 117 -13.79 -9.81 -6.67
C SER A 117 -13.39 -10.85 -7.71
N GLU A 118 -13.42 -10.45 -8.99
CA GLU A 118 -13.11 -11.35 -10.11
C GLU A 118 -11.62 -11.66 -10.23
N PHE A 119 -10.77 -10.72 -9.84
CA PHE A 119 -9.31 -10.83 -9.94
C PHE A 119 -8.66 -10.42 -8.62
N ILE A 120 -7.50 -10.99 -8.34
CA ILE A 120 -6.69 -10.69 -7.16
C ILE A 120 -5.28 -10.30 -7.60
N MET A 121 -4.78 -9.20 -7.05
CA MET A 121 -3.39 -8.79 -7.18
C MET A 121 -2.76 -8.71 -5.79
N LEU A 122 -1.79 -9.58 -5.54
CA LEU A 122 -1.05 -9.62 -4.28
C LEU A 122 0.26 -8.84 -4.45
N GLY A 123 0.36 -7.72 -3.75
CA GLY A 123 1.56 -6.91 -3.69
C GLY A 123 2.50 -7.33 -2.55
N ASN A 124 3.46 -6.48 -2.22
CA ASN A 124 4.42 -6.76 -1.15
C ASN A 124 3.77 -6.79 0.24
N LEU A 125 4.07 -7.85 0.99
CA LEU A 125 3.86 -7.95 2.44
C LEU A 125 5.06 -8.64 3.09
N PRO A 126 5.33 -8.40 4.39
CA PRO A 126 6.57 -8.86 5.04
C PRO A 126 6.72 -10.37 5.17
N SER A 127 5.65 -11.14 5.18
CA SER A 127 5.70 -12.60 5.29
C SER A 127 4.58 -13.27 4.50
N GLN A 128 4.84 -14.52 4.08
CA GLN A 128 3.82 -15.34 3.40
C GLN A 128 2.64 -15.66 4.32
N GLU A 129 2.86 -15.69 5.62
CA GLU A 129 1.81 -15.93 6.61
C GLU A 129 0.72 -14.85 6.56
N SER A 130 1.08 -13.65 6.14
CA SER A 130 0.14 -12.53 6.00
C SER A 130 -0.95 -12.78 4.95
N TYR A 131 -0.75 -13.72 4.03
CA TYR A 131 -1.74 -14.08 3.02
C TYR A 131 -2.61 -15.29 3.39
N SER A 132 -2.32 -15.97 4.52
CA SER A 132 -3.03 -17.19 4.90
C SER A 132 -4.52 -16.97 5.16
N GLY A 133 -4.91 -15.79 5.62
CA GLY A 133 -6.30 -15.43 5.87
C GLY A 133 -7.11 -15.08 4.61
N ILE A 134 -6.49 -15.06 3.43
CA ILE A 134 -7.12 -14.67 2.16
C ILE A 134 -7.41 -15.87 1.26
N GLN A 135 -6.84 -17.02 1.61
CA GLN A 135 -7.01 -18.28 0.86
C GLN A 135 -8.42 -18.89 0.98
#